data_da327bc561759106e6257180da2188c8
#
_entry.id   da327bc561759106e6257180da2188c8
#
_cell.length_a   1.000
_cell.length_b   1.000
_cell.length_c   1.000
_cell.angle_alpha   90.00
_cell.angle_beta   90.00
_cell.angle_gamma   90.00
#
_symmetry.space_group_name_H-M   'P 1'
#
loop_
_entity.id
_entity.type
_entity.pdbx_description
1 polymer ?
#
loop_
_entity_poly.entity_id
_entity_poly.type
_entity_poly.pdbx_seq_one_letter_code
_entity_poly.pdbx_strand_id
1 'polypeptide(L)'
;AWTAALSVSYLAVLLTAPLVGAWADAHAAKKRLLLFSTVGCVLFTALLYFASPGAVALAIVLVVLSNFFFATGENLIAAFLPELATSKAMGRVSGWGWAFGYVGGIVSLGVSLGYLLTRPEGTPATETVPVVMLITAAIFAVAAAPTFLFLKERAVPQPSEANPWARVLHTLREAQRFQDLRRFLVTILFYQAGIQA
;
A
#
# COMPACT_ATOMS: atom_id res chain seq x y z
N ALA A 1 2.90 -15.49 -14.89
CA ALA A 1 3.92 -15.23 -13.86
C ALA A 1 3.64 -13.97 -13.08
N TRP A 2 3.33 -12.83 -13.73
CA TRP A 2 3.12 -11.52 -13.11
C TRP A 2 1.91 -11.49 -12.18
N THR A 3 0.76 -11.94 -12.65
CA THR A 3 -0.47 -12.06 -11.86
C THR A 3 -0.28 -12.96 -10.63
N ALA A 4 0.44 -14.07 -10.79
CA ALA A 4 0.74 -14.96 -9.66
C ALA A 4 1.63 -14.26 -8.60
N ALA A 5 2.60 -13.44 -9.00
CA ALA A 5 3.44 -12.67 -8.09
C ALA A 5 2.59 -11.69 -7.25
N LEU A 6 1.70 -10.95 -7.90
CA LEU A 6 0.78 -10.04 -7.20
C LEU A 6 -0.18 -10.79 -6.26
N SER A 7 -0.72 -11.94 -6.70
CA SER A 7 -1.60 -12.77 -5.86
C SER A 7 -0.87 -13.27 -4.60
N VAL A 8 0.38 -13.69 -4.72
CA VAL A 8 1.21 -14.09 -3.56
C VAL A 8 1.41 -12.92 -2.60
N SER A 9 1.71 -11.74 -3.13
CA SER A 9 1.87 -10.53 -2.33
C SER A 9 0.59 -10.16 -1.56
N TYR A 10 -0.57 -10.16 -2.23
CA TYR A 10 -1.85 -9.87 -1.56
C TYR A 10 -2.23 -10.93 -0.54
N LEU A 11 -1.94 -12.20 -0.81
CA LEU A 11 -2.13 -13.26 0.18
C LEU A 11 -1.25 -13.05 1.41
N ALA A 12 0.01 -12.68 1.22
CA ALA A 12 0.91 -12.37 2.33
C ALA A 12 0.39 -11.18 3.16
N VAL A 13 -0.11 -10.11 2.51
CA VAL A 13 -0.74 -8.97 3.20
C VAL A 13 -1.97 -9.42 3.98
N LEU A 14 -2.85 -10.21 3.37
CA LEU A 14 -4.07 -10.72 4.03
C LEU A 14 -3.74 -11.50 5.31
N LEU A 15 -2.70 -12.34 5.25
CA LEU A 15 -2.28 -13.15 6.39
C LEU A 15 -1.54 -12.35 7.47
N THR A 16 -0.86 -11.26 7.10
CA THR A 16 -0.06 -10.47 8.06
C THR A 16 -0.80 -9.25 8.61
N ALA A 17 -1.78 -8.71 7.88
CA ALA A 17 -2.49 -7.50 8.27
C ALA A 17 -3.07 -7.50 9.69
N PRO A 18 -3.72 -8.58 10.18
CA PRO A 18 -4.21 -8.62 11.56
C PRO A 18 -3.09 -8.57 12.60
N LEU A 19 -1.95 -9.19 12.30
CA LEU A 19 -0.78 -9.20 13.19
C LEU A 19 -0.13 -7.81 13.24
N VAL A 20 0.09 -7.21 12.07
CA VAL A 20 0.65 -5.86 11.94
C VAL A 20 -0.25 -4.83 12.62
N GLY A 21 -1.57 -4.91 12.41
CA GLY A 21 -2.55 -4.02 13.04
C GLY A 21 -2.55 -4.16 14.56
N ALA A 22 -2.64 -5.38 15.07
CA ALA A 22 -2.63 -5.64 16.52
C ALA A 22 -1.34 -5.16 17.18
N TRP A 23 -0.19 -5.38 16.53
CA TRP A 23 1.09 -4.89 17.03
C TRP A 23 1.17 -3.37 17.02
N ALA A 24 0.68 -2.72 15.95
CA ALA A 24 0.61 -1.27 15.82
C ALA A 24 -0.24 -0.64 16.93
N ASP A 25 -1.40 -1.22 17.23
CA ASP A 25 -2.30 -0.73 18.26
C ASP A 25 -1.73 -0.95 19.68
N ALA A 26 -1.13 -2.13 19.92
CA ALA A 26 -0.54 -2.46 21.22
C ALA A 26 0.60 -1.52 21.62
N HIS A 27 1.38 -1.05 20.63
CA HIS A 27 2.58 -0.24 20.88
C HIS A 27 2.42 1.23 20.49
N ALA A 28 1.24 1.67 20.01
CA ALA A 28 1.04 2.99 19.39
C ALA A 28 2.17 3.31 18.40
N ALA A 29 2.42 2.40 17.46
CA ALA A 29 3.56 2.43 16.56
C ALA A 29 3.17 2.44 15.08
N LYS A 30 1.94 2.91 14.75
CA LYS A 30 1.43 2.99 13.38
C LYS A 30 2.36 3.79 12.47
N LYS A 31 2.84 4.95 12.95
CA LYS A 31 3.75 5.81 12.17
C LYS A 31 5.10 5.15 11.90
N ARG A 32 5.64 4.41 12.87
CA ARG A 32 6.91 3.68 12.70
C ARG A 32 6.77 2.55 11.69
N LEU A 33 5.69 1.78 11.78
CA LEU A 33 5.39 0.73 10.81
C LEU A 33 5.12 1.29 9.42
N LEU A 34 4.41 2.41 9.31
CA LEU A 34 4.18 3.11 8.06
C LEU A 34 5.51 3.56 7.43
N LEU A 35 6.42 4.12 8.23
CA LEU A 35 7.76 4.49 7.76
C LEU A 35 8.53 3.27 7.24
N PHE A 36 8.54 2.18 8.01
CA PHE A 36 9.18 0.93 7.61
C PHE A 36 8.60 0.38 6.30
N SER A 37 7.28 0.37 6.17
CA SER A 37 6.60 -0.07 4.94
C SER A 37 6.93 0.84 3.75
N THR A 38 6.94 2.16 3.95
CA THR A 38 7.28 3.11 2.89
C THR A 38 8.73 2.94 2.44
N VAL A 39 9.67 2.84 3.37
CA VAL A 39 11.09 2.62 3.06
C VAL A 39 11.29 1.28 2.36
N GLY A 40 10.61 0.22 2.81
CA GLY A 40 10.65 -1.08 2.16
C GLY A 40 10.13 -1.01 0.72
N CYS A 41 8.98 -0.37 0.50
CA CYS A 41 8.42 -0.19 -0.84
C CYS A 41 9.39 0.58 -1.75
N VAL A 42 9.91 1.72 -1.32
CA VAL A 42 10.89 2.53 -2.08
C VAL A 42 12.13 1.72 -2.40
N LEU A 43 12.68 1.02 -1.41
CA LEU A 43 13.91 0.22 -1.57
C LEU A 43 13.71 -0.90 -2.60
N PHE A 44 12.67 -1.73 -2.45
CA PHE A 44 12.45 -2.85 -3.35
C PHE A 44 12.04 -2.40 -4.76
N THR A 45 11.34 -1.27 -4.89
CA THR A 45 11.07 -0.65 -6.20
C THR A 45 12.36 -0.14 -6.84
N ALA A 46 13.24 0.53 -6.08
CA ALA A 46 14.52 1.00 -6.59
C ALA A 46 15.47 -0.15 -6.97
N LEU A 47 15.45 -1.25 -6.21
CA LEU A 47 16.25 -2.45 -6.51
C LEU A 47 15.84 -3.14 -7.81
N LEU A 48 14.63 -2.90 -8.35
CA LEU A 48 14.23 -3.36 -9.68
C LEU A 48 15.14 -2.78 -10.79
N TYR A 49 15.85 -1.70 -10.53
CA TYR A 49 16.88 -1.18 -11.42
C TYR A 49 17.94 -2.23 -11.78
N PHE A 50 18.26 -3.12 -10.85
CA PHE A 50 19.28 -4.16 -11.01
C PHE A 50 18.72 -5.47 -11.61
N ALA A 51 17.41 -5.53 -11.90
CA ALA A 51 16.80 -6.69 -12.53
C ALA A 51 17.15 -6.75 -14.01
N SER A 52 18.31 -7.35 -14.34
CA SER A 52 18.79 -7.51 -15.69
C SER A 52 17.95 -8.52 -16.50
N PRO A 53 18.00 -8.48 -17.85
CA PRO A 53 17.39 -9.48 -18.71
C PRO A 53 17.83 -10.90 -18.33
N GLY A 54 16.86 -11.79 -18.10
CA GLY A 54 17.10 -13.15 -17.61
C GLY A 54 16.98 -13.36 -16.11
N ALA A 55 17.06 -12.30 -15.29
CA ALA A 55 16.86 -12.38 -13.84
C ALA A 55 15.37 -12.30 -13.42
N VAL A 56 14.50 -13.04 -14.11
CA VAL A 56 13.04 -13.03 -13.91
C VAL A 56 12.66 -13.38 -12.47
N ALA A 57 13.33 -14.33 -11.86
CA ALA A 57 13.06 -14.73 -10.47
C ALA A 57 13.35 -13.57 -9.49
N LEU A 58 14.47 -12.86 -9.68
CA LEU A 58 14.79 -11.67 -8.88
C LEU A 58 13.73 -10.57 -9.06
N ALA A 59 13.35 -10.28 -10.30
CA ALA A 59 12.30 -9.29 -10.57
C ALA A 59 10.98 -9.66 -9.89
N ILE A 60 10.55 -10.92 -9.95
CA ILE A 60 9.34 -11.41 -9.28
C ILE A 60 9.43 -11.19 -7.77
N VAL A 61 10.53 -11.57 -7.13
CA VAL A 61 10.72 -11.41 -5.68
C VAL A 61 10.67 -9.92 -5.29
N LEU A 62 11.37 -9.06 -6.03
CA LEU A 62 11.39 -7.63 -5.76
C LEU A 62 10.01 -6.99 -5.91
N VAL A 63 9.23 -7.40 -6.93
CA VAL A 63 7.86 -6.92 -7.13
C VAL A 63 6.94 -7.40 -6.01
N VAL A 64 7.04 -8.68 -5.61
CA VAL A 64 6.26 -9.22 -4.48
C VAL A 64 6.53 -8.43 -3.21
N LEU A 65 7.80 -8.18 -2.89
CA LEU A 65 8.19 -7.43 -1.72
C LEU A 65 7.75 -5.95 -1.80
N SER A 66 7.99 -5.29 -2.93
CA SER A 66 7.55 -3.90 -3.14
C SER A 66 6.04 -3.76 -2.94
N ASN A 67 5.25 -4.62 -3.58
CA ASN A 67 3.79 -4.59 -3.48
C ASN A 67 3.30 -4.97 -2.08
N PHE A 68 3.95 -5.91 -1.40
CA PHE A 68 3.65 -6.26 0.00
C PHE A 68 3.82 -5.05 0.93
N PHE A 69 4.94 -4.34 0.82
CA PHE A 69 5.18 -3.15 1.63
C PHE A 69 4.24 -2.01 1.26
N PHE A 70 3.94 -1.82 -0.01
CA PHE A 70 2.98 -0.82 -0.47
C PHE A 70 1.59 -1.07 0.13
N ALA A 71 1.03 -2.26 -0.04
CA ALA A 71 -0.29 -2.61 0.46
C ALA A 71 -0.36 -2.60 2.00
N THR A 72 0.74 -2.98 2.69
CA THR A 72 0.83 -2.85 4.15
C THR A 72 0.79 -1.37 4.56
N GLY A 73 1.51 -0.49 3.86
CA GLY A 73 1.48 0.95 4.08
C GLY A 73 0.10 1.55 3.84
N GLU A 74 -0.60 1.13 2.79
CA GLU A 74 -1.97 1.55 2.47
C GLU A 74 -2.95 1.19 3.60
N ASN A 75 -2.87 -0.01 4.14
CA ASN A 75 -3.65 -0.42 5.30
C ASN A 75 -3.34 0.42 6.55
N LEU A 76 -2.07 0.72 6.80
CA LEU A 76 -1.64 1.53 7.94
C LEU A 76 -2.09 2.99 7.80
N ILE A 77 -1.99 3.60 6.61
CA ILE A 77 -2.46 4.98 6.40
C ILE A 77 -3.97 5.09 6.58
N ALA A 78 -4.74 4.08 6.15
CA ALA A 78 -6.17 4.02 6.38
C ALA A 78 -6.52 3.98 7.88
N ALA A 79 -5.70 3.33 8.69
CA ALA A 79 -5.86 3.26 10.14
C ALA A 79 -5.65 4.61 10.87
N PHE A 80 -5.03 5.61 10.23
CA PHE A 80 -4.95 6.98 10.75
C PHE A 80 -6.21 7.81 10.52
N LEU A 81 -7.10 7.41 9.62
CA LEU A 81 -8.26 8.20 9.23
C LEU A 81 -9.16 8.61 10.42
N PRO A 82 -9.46 7.72 11.40
CA PRO A 82 -10.22 8.08 12.60
C PRO A 82 -9.49 9.07 13.53
N GLU A 83 -8.15 9.16 13.45
CA GLU A 83 -7.35 10.10 14.24
C GLU A 83 -7.28 11.49 13.60
N LEU A 84 -7.47 11.56 12.27
CA LEU A 84 -7.35 12.77 11.46
C LEU A 84 -8.68 13.47 11.22
N ALA A 85 -9.79 12.72 11.26
CA ALA A 85 -11.10 13.25 10.90
C ALA A 85 -12.19 12.80 11.89
N THR A 86 -13.16 13.70 12.12
CA THR A 86 -14.40 13.32 12.82
C THR A 86 -15.24 12.40 11.94
N SER A 87 -16.13 11.61 12.54
CA SER A 87 -17.02 10.67 11.81
C SER A 87 -17.77 11.33 10.65
N LYS A 88 -18.21 12.60 10.82
CA LYS A 88 -18.90 13.38 9.77
C LYS A 88 -17.98 13.82 8.62
N ALA A 89 -16.69 14.01 8.88
CA ALA A 89 -15.72 14.50 7.91
C ALA A 89 -14.89 13.36 7.26
N MET A 90 -14.97 12.15 7.79
CA MET A 90 -14.13 11.01 7.41
C MET A 90 -14.21 10.70 5.91
N GLY A 91 -15.41 10.65 5.33
CA GLY A 91 -15.59 10.42 3.88
C GLY A 91 -14.96 11.51 3.02
N ARG A 92 -15.06 12.78 3.44
CA ARG A 92 -14.44 13.91 2.73
C ARG A 92 -12.92 13.85 2.77
N VAL A 93 -12.34 13.59 3.95
CA VAL A 93 -10.88 13.49 4.11
C VAL A 93 -10.33 12.29 3.32
N SER A 94 -11.02 11.15 3.37
CA SER A 94 -10.68 9.98 2.55
C SER A 94 -10.74 10.30 1.06
N GLY A 95 -11.81 10.96 0.59
CA GLY A 95 -11.94 11.38 -0.80
C GLY A 95 -10.83 12.32 -1.27
N TRP A 96 -10.41 13.29 -0.44
CA TRP A 96 -9.26 14.13 -0.74
C TRP A 96 -7.96 13.32 -0.82
N GLY A 97 -7.75 12.35 0.09
CA GLY A 97 -6.58 11.46 0.05
C GLY A 97 -6.49 10.70 -1.28
N TRP A 98 -7.59 10.11 -1.73
CA TRP A 98 -7.64 9.42 -3.02
C TRP A 98 -7.41 10.37 -4.21
N ALA A 99 -8.02 11.56 -4.20
CA ALA A 99 -7.83 12.54 -5.26
C ALA A 99 -6.35 12.96 -5.40
N PHE A 100 -5.67 13.24 -4.29
CA PHE A 100 -4.23 13.55 -4.30
C PHE A 100 -3.39 12.35 -4.75
N GLY A 101 -3.79 11.12 -4.40
CA GLY A 101 -3.15 9.89 -4.88
C GLY A 101 -3.18 9.80 -6.42
N TYR A 102 -4.33 10.05 -7.04
CA TYR A 102 -4.44 10.08 -8.50
C TYR A 102 -3.58 11.18 -9.13
N VAL A 103 -3.56 12.38 -8.57
CA VAL A 103 -2.68 13.45 -9.04
C VAL A 103 -1.21 13.03 -8.97
N GLY A 104 -0.79 12.40 -7.86
CA GLY A 104 0.55 11.85 -7.72
C GLY A 104 0.88 10.79 -8.78
N GLY A 105 -0.07 9.90 -9.07
CA GLY A 105 0.05 8.91 -10.14
C GLY A 105 0.23 9.55 -11.52
N ILE A 106 -0.57 10.56 -11.86
CA ILE A 106 -0.46 11.30 -13.13
C ILE A 106 0.90 11.99 -13.24
N VAL A 107 1.38 12.61 -12.16
CA VAL A 107 2.71 13.25 -12.13
C VAL A 107 3.81 12.20 -12.37
N SER A 108 3.73 11.06 -11.71
CA SER A 108 4.70 9.97 -11.88
C SER A 108 4.73 9.45 -13.32
N LEU A 109 3.55 9.23 -13.91
CA LEU A 109 3.41 8.81 -15.31
C LEU A 109 3.94 9.89 -16.26
N GLY A 110 3.62 11.16 -16.02
CA GLY A 110 4.07 12.29 -16.84
C GLY A 110 5.59 12.44 -16.84
N VAL A 111 6.23 12.34 -15.66
CA VAL A 111 7.70 12.40 -15.54
C VAL A 111 8.35 11.20 -16.24
N SER A 112 7.78 10.00 -16.06
CA SER A 112 8.27 8.79 -16.71
C SER A 112 8.12 8.86 -18.23
N LEU A 113 6.99 9.36 -18.72
CA LEU A 113 6.78 9.58 -20.15
C LEU A 113 7.74 10.64 -20.69
N GLY A 114 7.92 11.78 -19.98
CA GLY A 114 8.89 12.79 -20.34
C GLY A 114 10.30 12.21 -20.50
N TYR A 115 10.72 11.36 -19.57
CA TYR A 115 11.99 10.64 -19.70
C TYR A 115 12.04 9.77 -20.96
N LEU A 116 10.99 8.98 -21.24
CA LEU A 116 10.95 8.12 -22.42
C LEU A 116 11.04 8.90 -23.72
N LEU A 117 10.38 10.06 -23.81
CA LEU A 117 10.39 10.92 -24.99
C LEU A 117 11.77 11.57 -25.26
N THR A 118 12.67 11.60 -24.27
CA THR A 118 14.06 12.05 -24.47
C THR A 118 14.97 10.97 -25.04
N ARG A 119 14.51 9.73 -25.17
CA ARG A 119 15.31 8.62 -25.68
C ARG A 119 15.15 8.47 -27.19
N PRO A 120 16.21 8.04 -27.89
CA PRO A 120 16.12 7.74 -29.32
C PRO A 120 15.04 6.69 -29.60
N GLU A 121 14.39 6.80 -30.77
CA GLU A 121 13.44 5.78 -31.22
C GLU A 121 14.13 4.42 -31.30
N GLY A 122 13.44 3.39 -30.78
CA GLY A 122 13.98 2.03 -30.76
C GLY A 122 14.87 1.70 -29.55
N THR A 123 15.04 2.62 -28.58
CA THR A 123 15.74 2.30 -27.32
C THR A 123 15.06 1.10 -26.63
N PRO A 124 15.81 0.03 -26.27
CA PRO A 124 15.22 -1.18 -25.70
C PRO A 124 14.57 -0.90 -24.34
N ALA A 125 13.46 -1.59 -24.06
CA ALA A 125 12.80 -1.53 -22.76
C ALA A 125 13.73 -1.94 -21.59
N THR A 126 14.72 -2.76 -21.86
CA THR A 126 15.74 -3.18 -20.89
C THR A 126 16.62 -2.05 -20.37
N GLU A 127 16.72 -0.96 -21.10
CA GLU A 127 17.47 0.24 -20.68
C GLU A 127 16.53 1.28 -20.03
N THR A 128 15.31 1.38 -20.51
CA THR A 128 14.37 2.44 -20.07
C THR A 128 13.58 2.04 -18.83
N VAL A 129 13.11 0.80 -18.73
CA VAL A 129 12.29 0.34 -17.60
C VAL A 129 13.01 0.45 -16.26
N PRO A 130 14.29 0.06 -16.11
CA PRO A 130 14.99 0.22 -14.84
C PRO A 130 15.02 1.67 -14.34
N VAL A 131 15.24 2.63 -15.26
CA VAL A 131 15.26 4.05 -14.90
C VAL A 131 13.87 4.55 -14.51
N VAL A 132 12.81 4.10 -15.20
CA VAL A 132 11.42 4.41 -14.82
C VAL A 132 11.11 3.89 -13.41
N MET A 133 11.63 2.72 -13.03
CA MET A 133 11.47 2.21 -11.65
C MET A 133 12.14 3.12 -10.62
N LEU A 134 13.34 3.63 -10.91
CA LEU A 134 14.01 4.62 -10.03
C LEU A 134 13.23 5.94 -9.94
N ILE A 135 12.72 6.44 -11.07
CA ILE A 135 11.88 7.65 -11.09
C ILE A 135 10.65 7.45 -10.20
N THR A 136 9.97 6.31 -10.34
CA THR A 136 8.79 5.97 -9.54
C THR A 136 9.13 5.90 -8.06
N ALA A 137 10.22 5.22 -7.70
CA ALA A 137 10.69 5.11 -6.32
C ALA A 137 11.02 6.48 -5.71
N ALA A 138 11.70 7.34 -6.47
CA ALA A 138 12.06 8.69 -6.04
C ALA A 138 10.83 9.58 -5.84
N ILE A 139 9.88 9.57 -6.78
CA ILE A 139 8.64 10.34 -6.66
C ILE A 139 7.84 9.87 -5.45
N PHE A 140 7.72 8.56 -5.24
CA PHE A 140 7.01 8.01 -4.09
C PHE A 140 7.70 8.41 -2.76
N ALA A 141 9.03 8.36 -2.69
CA ALA A 141 9.78 8.78 -1.50
C ALA A 141 9.55 10.27 -1.19
N VAL A 142 9.62 11.13 -2.21
CA VAL A 142 9.38 12.59 -2.06
C VAL A 142 7.94 12.87 -1.68
N ALA A 143 6.97 12.22 -2.32
CA ALA A 143 5.55 12.39 -2.02
C ALA A 143 5.18 11.89 -0.61
N ALA A 144 5.86 10.87 -0.10
CA ALA A 144 5.63 10.35 1.25
C ALA A 144 6.28 11.21 2.35
N ALA A 145 7.32 11.99 2.06
CA ALA A 145 8.07 12.77 3.04
C ALA A 145 7.19 13.70 3.90
N PRO A 146 6.23 14.48 3.35
CA PRO A 146 5.33 15.31 4.15
C PRO A 146 4.54 14.53 5.19
N THR A 147 4.15 13.27 4.89
CA THR A 147 3.44 12.42 5.86
C THR A 147 4.28 12.21 7.11
N PHE A 148 5.56 11.93 6.96
CA PHE A 148 6.45 11.70 8.13
C PHE A 148 6.84 12.96 8.86
N LEU A 149 6.84 14.10 8.18
CA LEU A 149 7.11 15.41 8.78
C LEU A 149 5.91 15.93 9.60
N PHE A 150 4.71 15.80 9.05
CA PHE A 150 3.51 16.47 9.60
C PHE A 150 2.55 15.53 10.32
N LEU A 151 2.48 14.25 9.95
CA LEU A 151 1.58 13.30 10.59
C LEU A 151 2.03 13.03 12.03
N LYS A 152 1.14 13.30 12.98
CA LYS A 152 1.34 12.99 14.40
C LYS A 152 0.46 11.81 14.79
N GLU A 153 1.07 10.78 15.33
CA GLU A 153 0.35 9.65 15.91
C GLU A 153 -0.25 10.11 17.26
N ARG A 154 -1.55 9.92 17.39
CA ARG A 154 -2.31 10.28 18.60
C ARG A 154 -2.82 9.05 19.34
N ALA A 155 -2.56 7.88 18.80
CA ALA A 155 -2.95 6.62 19.42
C ALA A 155 -2.29 6.45 20.79
N VAL A 156 -3.07 5.94 21.75
CA VAL A 156 -2.56 5.50 23.04
C VAL A 156 -2.37 3.98 22.96
N PRO A 157 -1.27 3.44 23.49
CA PRO A 157 -1.05 1.99 23.49
C PRO A 157 -2.25 1.25 24.08
N GLN A 158 -2.76 0.28 23.36
CA GLN A 158 -3.89 -0.55 23.78
C GLN A 158 -3.43 -2.01 23.86
N PRO A 159 -2.79 -2.43 24.97
CA PRO A 159 -2.38 -3.80 25.15
C PRO A 159 -3.60 -4.71 25.04
N SER A 160 -3.56 -5.66 24.16
CA SER A 160 -4.62 -6.65 23.99
C SER A 160 -4.04 -8.03 24.22
N GLU A 161 -4.58 -8.75 25.21
CA GLU A 161 -4.22 -10.13 25.47
C GLU A 161 -4.81 -11.11 24.43
N ALA A 162 -5.77 -10.64 23.63
CA ALA A 162 -6.45 -11.50 22.66
C ALA A 162 -5.57 -11.75 21.43
N ASN A 163 -5.54 -12.99 20.97
CA ASN A 163 -4.93 -13.39 19.71
C ASN A 163 -5.55 -12.55 18.56
N PRO A 164 -4.73 -11.88 17.71
CA PRO A 164 -5.21 -11.04 16.60
C PRO A 164 -6.20 -11.76 15.69
N TRP A 165 -5.95 -13.02 15.38
CA TRP A 165 -6.84 -13.84 14.57
C TRP A 165 -8.17 -14.16 15.25
N ALA A 166 -8.16 -14.39 16.56
CA ALA A 166 -9.39 -14.58 17.33
C ALA A 166 -10.26 -13.30 17.29
N ARG A 167 -9.65 -12.12 17.34
CA ARG A 167 -10.36 -10.83 17.19
C ARG A 167 -11.01 -10.70 15.81
N VAL A 168 -10.30 -11.04 14.73
CA VAL A 168 -10.86 -11.04 13.38
C VAL A 168 -12.06 -11.99 13.28
N LEU A 169 -11.93 -13.22 13.76
CA LEU A 169 -13.01 -14.19 13.74
C LEU A 169 -14.21 -13.74 14.60
N HIS A 170 -13.97 -13.14 15.75
CA HIS A 170 -15.02 -12.57 16.59
C HIS A 170 -15.77 -11.45 15.87
N THR A 171 -15.03 -10.49 15.29
CA THR A 171 -15.61 -9.38 14.51
C THR A 171 -16.42 -9.88 13.32
N LEU A 172 -15.92 -10.89 12.59
CA LEU A 172 -16.67 -11.50 11.49
C LEU A 172 -17.97 -12.19 11.96
N ARG A 173 -17.93 -12.87 13.09
CA ARG A 173 -19.14 -13.48 13.68
C ARG A 173 -20.15 -12.43 14.14
N GLU A 174 -19.69 -11.33 14.74
CA GLU A 174 -20.57 -10.22 15.11
C GLU A 174 -21.15 -9.52 13.89
N ALA A 175 -20.34 -9.27 12.86
CA ALA A 175 -20.78 -8.66 11.61
C ALA A 175 -21.91 -9.47 10.93
N GLN A 176 -21.90 -10.80 11.08
CA GLN A 176 -22.96 -11.65 10.53
C GLN A 176 -24.34 -11.41 11.17
N ARG A 177 -24.39 -10.83 12.37
CA ARG A 177 -25.66 -10.48 13.06
C ARG A 177 -26.35 -9.29 12.42
N PHE A 178 -25.62 -8.45 11.71
CA PHE A 178 -26.14 -7.24 11.05
C PHE A 178 -26.32 -7.51 9.55
N GLN A 179 -27.56 -7.69 9.11
CA GLN A 179 -27.87 -8.04 7.72
C GLN A 179 -27.35 -7.00 6.70
N ASP A 180 -27.47 -5.71 7.03
CA ASP A 180 -27.01 -4.64 6.16
C ASP A 180 -25.48 -4.59 6.05
N LEU A 181 -24.78 -4.81 7.18
CA LEU A 181 -23.32 -4.90 7.20
C LEU A 181 -22.82 -6.10 6.37
N ARG A 182 -23.48 -7.25 6.48
CA ARG A 182 -23.16 -8.42 5.67
C ARG A 182 -23.33 -8.15 4.18
N ARG A 183 -24.45 -7.54 3.79
CA ARG A 183 -24.70 -7.16 2.39
C ARG A 183 -23.65 -6.17 1.90
N PHE A 184 -23.32 -5.17 2.70
CA PHE A 184 -22.28 -4.19 2.39
C PHE A 184 -20.91 -4.85 2.18
N LEU A 185 -20.49 -5.76 3.08
CA LEU A 185 -19.22 -6.47 2.94
C LEU A 185 -19.16 -7.33 1.68
N VAL A 186 -20.24 -8.02 1.33
CA VAL A 186 -20.31 -8.78 0.08
C VAL A 186 -20.23 -7.85 -1.13
N THR A 187 -20.96 -6.74 -1.13
CA THR A 187 -20.94 -5.75 -2.22
C THR A 187 -19.54 -5.15 -2.41
N ILE A 188 -18.87 -4.80 -1.30
CA ILE A 188 -17.51 -4.22 -1.36
C ILE A 188 -16.49 -5.23 -1.90
N LEU A 189 -16.66 -6.51 -1.59
CA LEU A 189 -15.79 -7.57 -2.11
C LEU A 189 -15.85 -7.65 -3.64
N PHE A 190 -17.06 -7.65 -4.22
CA PHE A 190 -17.24 -7.66 -5.68
C PHE A 190 -16.80 -6.34 -6.32
N TYR A 191 -17.08 -5.21 -5.67
CA TYR A 191 -16.67 -3.90 -6.14
C TYR A 191 -15.14 -3.77 -6.21
N GLN A 192 -14.44 -4.15 -5.15
CA GLN A 192 -12.99 -4.11 -5.11
C GLN A 192 -12.35 -5.11 -6.08
N ALA A 193 -12.93 -6.30 -6.25
CA ALA A 193 -12.46 -7.24 -7.25
C ALA A 193 -12.56 -6.65 -8.67
N GLY A 194 -13.64 -5.91 -8.97
CA GLY A 194 -13.81 -5.25 -10.27
C GLY A 194 -12.85 -4.07 -10.50
N ILE A 195 -12.43 -3.35 -9.44
CA ILE A 195 -11.47 -2.24 -9.57
C ILE A 195 -10.04 -2.77 -9.77
N GLN A 196 -9.71 -3.92 -9.15
CA GLN A 196 -8.36 -4.48 -9.19
C GLN A 196 -8.10 -5.39 -10.41
N ALA A 197 -9.15 -5.77 -11.15
CA ALA A 197 -9.06 -6.57 -12.37
C ALA A 197 -8.65 -5.73 -13.57
#